data_2fe64979e8bb13b26deb0b7de2035c02
#
_entry.id   2fe64979e8bb13b26deb0b7de2035c02
#
_cell.length_a   1.000
_cell.length_b   1.000
_cell.length_c   1.000
_cell.angle_alpha   90.00
_cell.angle_beta   90.00
_cell.angle_gamma   90.00
#
_symmetry.space_group_name_H-M   'P 1'
#
loop_
_entity.id
_entity.type
_entity.pdbx_description
1 polymer ?
#
loop_
_entity_poly.entity_id
_entity_poly.type
_entity_poly.pdbx_seq_one_letter_code
_entity_poly.pdbx_strand_id
1 'polypeptide(L)'
;SFAPNAKLDWHMHPGGQILIITNGIGYYQEKGMPRQVVRKGDIIKCAPNVLHWHGSTPNTGFSYIASSPSQKGKTIWKEPVDEKEYNVIDPSVPTANNLEQTIKALSKKKWDWMSAKNADSLSILFNDKCEFVHMGGTWGKDREVDIIKGGFIWYKKAEVYSSSVKFYGNTAIVLSDIDLVAVVGGKDAINPFMVTEVYVNEGGSWKLGQLTFSHLARPLKLPK
;
A
#
# COMPACT_ATOMS: atom_id res chain seq x y z
N SER A 1 -7.77 -14.69 -3.07
CA SER A 1 -6.74 -13.69 -2.70
C SER A 1 -5.56 -14.38 -2.05
N PHE A 2 -4.38 -13.87 -2.29
CA PHE A 2 -3.10 -14.33 -1.74
C PHE A 2 -2.46 -13.21 -0.93
N ALA A 3 -1.96 -13.55 0.26
CA ALA A 3 -1.03 -12.67 0.96
C ALA A 3 0.30 -12.58 0.19
N PRO A 4 1.18 -11.60 0.47
CA PRO A 4 2.54 -11.62 -0.06
C PRO A 4 3.24 -12.95 0.20
N ASN A 5 4.05 -13.40 -0.74
CA ASN A 5 4.80 -14.65 -0.68
C ASN A 5 3.95 -15.95 -0.71
N ALA A 6 2.70 -15.88 -1.14
CA ALA A 6 1.82 -17.05 -1.25
C ALA A 6 1.66 -17.48 -2.72
N LYS A 7 1.80 -18.77 -2.99
CA LYS A 7 1.70 -19.35 -4.33
C LYS A 7 1.00 -20.71 -4.29
N LEU A 8 0.45 -21.13 -5.42
CA LEU A 8 -0.04 -22.47 -5.64
C LEU A 8 1.08 -23.35 -6.17
N ASP A 9 0.93 -24.65 -5.93
CA ASP A 9 1.77 -25.66 -6.57
C ASP A 9 1.51 -25.71 -8.08
N TRP A 10 2.40 -26.34 -8.82
CA TRP A 10 2.17 -26.68 -10.21
C TRP A 10 0.87 -27.48 -10.36
N HIS A 11 0.02 -27.08 -11.30
CA HIS A 11 -1.26 -27.73 -11.53
C HIS A 11 -1.73 -27.53 -12.98
N MET A 12 -2.73 -28.30 -13.38
CA MET A 12 -3.37 -28.18 -14.69
C MET A 12 -4.88 -28.36 -14.58
N HIS A 13 -5.59 -27.78 -15.52
CA HIS A 13 -7.05 -27.91 -15.66
C HIS A 13 -7.39 -28.59 -16.99
N PRO A 14 -8.11 -29.75 -17.00
CA PRO A 14 -8.50 -30.41 -18.24
C PRO A 14 -9.34 -29.55 -19.20
N GLY A 15 -10.08 -28.59 -18.66
CA GLY A 15 -10.88 -27.64 -19.45
C GLY A 15 -10.22 -26.29 -19.71
N GLY A 16 -8.97 -26.09 -19.24
CA GLY A 16 -8.31 -24.79 -19.22
C GLY A 16 -8.80 -23.90 -18.07
N GLN A 17 -8.24 -22.70 -17.99
CA GLN A 17 -8.58 -21.74 -16.94
C GLN A 17 -8.51 -20.31 -17.48
N ILE A 18 -9.37 -19.44 -16.99
CA ILE A 18 -9.27 -17.99 -17.15
C ILE A 18 -9.05 -17.38 -15.78
N LEU A 19 -8.05 -16.51 -15.66
CA LEU A 19 -7.80 -15.68 -14.50
C LEU A 19 -8.04 -14.21 -14.86
N ILE A 20 -8.90 -13.54 -14.12
CA ILE A 20 -9.14 -12.10 -14.23
C ILE A 20 -8.53 -11.44 -13.00
N ILE A 21 -7.46 -10.69 -13.18
CA ILE A 21 -6.72 -10.10 -12.07
C ILE A 21 -7.48 -8.89 -11.54
N THR A 22 -7.90 -8.94 -10.29
CA THR A 22 -8.76 -7.92 -9.66
C THR A 22 -8.00 -6.96 -8.77
N ASN A 23 -6.85 -7.39 -8.20
CA ASN A 23 -6.03 -6.53 -7.33
C ASN A 23 -4.59 -7.06 -7.21
N GLY A 24 -3.67 -6.14 -6.93
CA GLY A 24 -2.28 -6.42 -6.60
C GLY A 24 -1.40 -6.78 -7.80
N ILE A 25 -0.26 -7.41 -7.48
CA ILE A 25 0.73 -7.89 -8.46
C ILE A 25 1.02 -9.35 -8.13
N GLY A 26 0.95 -10.20 -9.14
CA GLY A 26 1.21 -11.62 -9.01
C GLY A 26 2.10 -12.14 -10.13
N TYR A 27 2.35 -13.43 -10.04
CA TYR A 27 3.07 -14.20 -11.04
C TYR A 27 2.14 -15.25 -11.66
N TYR A 28 2.34 -15.49 -12.93
CA TYR A 28 1.81 -16.63 -13.69
C TYR A 28 2.93 -17.25 -14.50
N GLN A 29 3.00 -18.58 -14.53
CA GLN A 29 4.00 -19.26 -15.35
C GLN A 29 3.45 -20.59 -15.85
N GLU A 30 3.64 -20.85 -17.16
CA GLU A 30 3.46 -22.16 -17.78
C GLU A 30 4.79 -22.92 -17.73
N LYS A 31 4.75 -24.23 -17.56
CA LYS A 31 5.95 -25.09 -17.46
C LYS A 31 6.80 -24.95 -18.71
N GLY A 32 8.08 -24.62 -18.52
CA GLY A 32 9.03 -24.41 -19.62
C GLY A 32 8.97 -23.01 -20.26
N MET A 33 8.06 -22.13 -19.81
CA MET A 33 7.98 -20.75 -20.30
C MET A 33 8.50 -19.76 -19.26
N PRO A 34 8.93 -18.56 -19.67
CA PRO A 34 9.27 -17.50 -18.72
C PRO A 34 8.10 -17.13 -17.83
N ARG A 35 8.41 -16.84 -16.56
CA ARG A 35 7.44 -16.30 -15.60
C ARG A 35 6.94 -14.93 -16.06
N GLN A 36 5.64 -14.72 -15.99
CA GLN A 36 4.96 -13.47 -16.31
C GLN A 36 4.57 -12.74 -15.03
N VAL A 37 4.77 -11.41 -15.01
CA VAL A 37 4.21 -10.53 -13.96
C VAL A 37 2.83 -10.10 -14.41
N VAL A 38 1.82 -10.36 -13.58
CA VAL A 38 0.43 -10.02 -13.85
C VAL A 38 -0.08 -8.99 -12.85
N ARG A 39 -0.92 -8.07 -13.32
CA ARG A 39 -1.41 -6.90 -12.56
C ARG A 39 -2.93 -6.76 -12.67
N LYS A 40 -3.51 -5.96 -11.80
CA LYS A 40 -4.94 -5.62 -11.89
C LYS A 40 -5.31 -5.19 -13.32
N GLY A 41 -6.35 -5.83 -13.86
CA GLY A 41 -6.87 -5.61 -15.20
C GLY A 41 -6.39 -6.63 -16.22
N ASP A 42 -5.32 -7.39 -15.92
CA ASP A 42 -4.85 -8.44 -16.82
C ASP A 42 -5.81 -9.63 -16.83
N ILE A 43 -5.88 -10.30 -17.98
CA ILE A 43 -6.63 -11.53 -18.18
C ILE A 43 -5.68 -12.59 -18.72
N ILE A 44 -5.53 -13.68 -17.98
CA ILE A 44 -4.73 -14.83 -18.38
C ILE A 44 -5.68 -15.92 -18.88
N LYS A 45 -5.40 -16.45 -20.04
CA LYS A 45 -6.11 -17.59 -20.62
C LYS A 45 -5.15 -18.77 -20.72
N CYS A 46 -5.27 -19.69 -19.78
CA CYS A 46 -4.53 -20.94 -19.76
C CYS A 46 -5.27 -22.00 -20.60
N ALA A 47 -4.60 -22.60 -21.56
CA ALA A 47 -5.18 -23.63 -22.41
C ALA A 47 -5.43 -24.94 -21.63
N PRO A 48 -6.32 -25.85 -22.12
CA PRO A 48 -6.54 -27.15 -21.51
C PRO A 48 -5.25 -27.97 -21.34
N ASN A 49 -5.10 -28.59 -20.16
CA ASN A 49 -3.97 -29.46 -19.80
C ASN A 49 -2.58 -28.78 -19.78
N VAL A 50 -2.50 -27.44 -19.84
CA VAL A 50 -1.24 -26.73 -19.66
C VAL A 50 -0.88 -26.73 -18.18
N LEU A 51 0.34 -27.23 -17.87
CA LEU A 51 0.88 -27.23 -16.53
C LEU A 51 1.38 -25.81 -16.19
N HIS A 52 0.82 -25.22 -15.15
CA HIS A 52 1.10 -23.83 -14.75
C HIS A 52 1.01 -23.66 -13.22
N TRP A 53 1.50 -22.53 -12.75
CA TRP A 53 1.25 -22.05 -11.39
C TRP A 53 0.98 -20.53 -11.42
N HIS A 54 0.39 -20.05 -10.35
CA HIS A 54 0.19 -18.61 -10.11
C HIS A 54 0.16 -18.31 -8.61
N GLY A 55 0.48 -17.07 -8.26
CA GLY A 55 0.53 -16.62 -6.88
C GLY A 55 0.90 -15.15 -6.78
N SER A 56 1.03 -14.66 -5.55
CA SER A 56 1.51 -13.31 -5.25
C SER A 56 3.00 -13.15 -5.56
N THR A 57 3.50 -11.91 -5.51
CA THR A 57 4.94 -11.68 -5.44
C THR A 57 5.43 -11.80 -3.99
N PRO A 58 6.74 -11.83 -3.73
CA PRO A 58 7.26 -11.84 -2.36
C PRO A 58 6.78 -10.65 -1.50
N ASN A 59 6.51 -9.50 -2.11
CA ASN A 59 6.27 -8.23 -1.40
C ASN A 59 4.86 -7.66 -1.57
N THR A 60 4.04 -8.20 -2.47
CA THR A 60 2.70 -7.67 -2.75
C THR A 60 1.65 -8.77 -2.74
N GLY A 61 0.49 -8.47 -2.16
CA GLY A 61 -0.67 -9.35 -2.27
C GLY A 61 -1.22 -9.41 -3.70
N PHE A 62 -2.07 -10.41 -3.97
CA PHE A 62 -2.59 -10.72 -5.30
C PHE A 62 -4.00 -11.29 -5.22
N SER A 63 -4.92 -10.80 -6.05
CA SER A 63 -6.30 -11.27 -6.09
C SER A 63 -6.78 -11.42 -7.52
N TYR A 64 -7.55 -12.47 -7.77
CA TYR A 64 -8.14 -12.74 -9.08
C TYR A 64 -9.46 -13.50 -8.94
N ILE A 65 -10.24 -13.50 -10.02
CA ILE A 65 -11.36 -14.40 -10.25
C ILE A 65 -10.84 -15.50 -11.17
N ALA A 66 -11.00 -16.76 -10.76
CA ALA A 66 -10.67 -17.94 -11.57
C ALA A 66 -11.95 -18.59 -12.09
N SER A 67 -11.96 -18.90 -13.39
CA SER A 67 -13.02 -19.67 -14.04
C SER A 67 -12.42 -20.86 -14.78
N SER A 68 -12.91 -22.06 -14.46
CA SER A 68 -12.49 -23.33 -15.13
C SER A 68 -13.72 -24.20 -15.39
N PRO A 69 -13.88 -24.77 -16.58
CA PRO A 69 -14.98 -25.67 -16.89
C PRO A 69 -14.86 -26.98 -16.12
N SER A 70 -15.65 -27.14 -15.04
CA SER A 70 -15.60 -28.34 -14.17
C SER A 70 -16.06 -29.62 -14.83
N GLN A 71 -16.86 -29.50 -15.90
CA GLN A 71 -17.36 -30.64 -16.67
C GLN A 71 -16.25 -31.43 -17.39
N LYS A 72 -15.09 -30.83 -17.58
CA LYS A 72 -13.92 -31.43 -18.23
C LYS A 72 -13.01 -32.21 -17.26
N GLY A 73 -13.29 -32.14 -15.98
CA GLY A 73 -12.52 -32.83 -14.94
C GLY A 73 -12.05 -31.89 -13.83
N LYS A 74 -11.50 -32.49 -12.77
CA LYS A 74 -10.94 -31.76 -11.62
C LYS A 74 -9.54 -31.23 -11.91
N THR A 75 -9.11 -30.23 -11.14
CA THR A 75 -7.72 -29.74 -11.13
C THR A 75 -6.77 -30.89 -10.77
N ILE A 76 -5.70 -31.02 -11.52
CA ILE A 76 -4.65 -32.03 -11.31
C ILE A 76 -3.44 -31.29 -10.71
N TRP A 77 -3.17 -31.56 -9.45
CA TRP A 77 -2.05 -30.98 -8.70
C TRP A 77 -0.77 -31.77 -8.93
N LYS A 78 0.36 -31.08 -8.95
CA LYS A 78 1.70 -31.60 -9.14
C LYS A 78 2.64 -31.14 -8.03
N GLU A 79 3.94 -31.15 -8.29
CA GLU A 79 4.99 -30.73 -7.36
C GLU A 79 4.86 -29.23 -6.96
N PRO A 80 5.37 -28.85 -5.79
CA PRO A 80 5.52 -27.45 -5.41
C PRO A 80 6.43 -26.68 -6.38
N VAL A 81 6.20 -25.36 -6.47
CA VAL A 81 7.10 -24.46 -7.21
C VAL A 81 8.42 -24.33 -6.45
N ASP A 82 9.54 -24.52 -7.15
CA ASP A 82 10.88 -24.37 -6.59
C ASP A 82 11.09 -22.93 -6.10
N GLU A 83 11.66 -22.79 -4.88
CA GLU A 83 11.90 -21.48 -4.27
C GLU A 83 12.90 -20.63 -5.08
N LYS A 84 13.86 -21.24 -5.74
CA LYS A 84 14.79 -20.51 -6.61
C LYS A 84 14.10 -19.96 -7.84
N GLU A 85 13.18 -20.73 -8.43
CA GLU A 85 12.36 -20.29 -9.56
C GLU A 85 11.38 -19.17 -9.15
N TYR A 86 10.76 -19.30 -7.99
CA TYR A 86 9.86 -18.28 -7.45
C TYR A 86 10.56 -16.97 -7.10
N ASN A 87 11.76 -17.03 -6.51
CA ASN A 87 12.50 -15.86 -6.01
C ASN A 87 13.41 -15.19 -7.05
N VAL A 88 13.31 -15.55 -8.33
CA VAL A 88 14.01 -14.80 -9.39
C VAL A 88 13.60 -13.34 -9.34
N ILE A 89 14.57 -12.44 -9.25
CA ILE A 89 14.31 -10.99 -9.18
C ILE A 89 13.76 -10.52 -10.52
N ASP A 90 12.60 -9.88 -10.46
CA ASP A 90 12.01 -9.17 -11.60
C ASP A 90 12.03 -7.67 -11.31
N PRO A 91 12.77 -6.87 -12.11
CA PRO A 91 12.91 -5.42 -11.87
C PRO A 91 11.59 -4.66 -11.94
N SER A 92 10.58 -5.22 -12.60
CA SER A 92 9.25 -4.59 -12.71
C SER A 92 8.38 -4.77 -11.47
N VAL A 93 8.81 -5.63 -10.53
CA VAL A 93 8.10 -5.91 -9.28
C VAL A 93 8.74 -5.08 -8.15
N PRO A 94 7.96 -4.30 -7.38
CA PRO A 94 8.50 -3.53 -6.28
C PRO A 94 9.16 -4.43 -5.22
N THR A 95 10.39 -4.12 -4.84
CA THR A 95 11.05 -4.72 -3.68
C THR A 95 10.53 -4.09 -2.39
N ALA A 96 10.76 -4.74 -1.24
CA ALA A 96 10.42 -4.17 0.07
C ALA A 96 11.08 -2.79 0.27
N ASN A 97 12.35 -2.65 -0.14
CA ASN A 97 13.08 -1.38 -0.05
C ASN A 97 12.46 -0.29 -0.95
N ASN A 98 12.09 -0.63 -2.20
CA ASN A 98 11.43 0.31 -3.10
C ASN A 98 10.05 0.74 -2.58
N LEU A 99 9.29 -0.18 -1.97
CA LEU A 99 8.00 0.14 -1.34
C LEU A 99 8.18 1.06 -0.13
N GLU A 100 9.18 0.81 0.72
CA GLU A 100 9.49 1.67 1.85
C GLU A 100 9.85 3.10 1.40
N GLN A 101 10.71 3.24 0.38
CA GLN A 101 11.05 4.54 -0.20
C GLN A 101 9.82 5.24 -0.80
N THR A 102 8.94 4.49 -1.47
CA THR A 102 7.69 5.03 -2.02
C THR A 102 6.79 5.60 -0.92
N ILE A 103 6.62 4.88 0.19
CA ILE A 103 5.77 5.33 1.30
C ILE A 103 6.40 6.52 2.02
N LYS A 104 7.71 6.52 2.26
CA LYS A 104 8.41 7.67 2.86
C LYS A 104 8.30 8.92 1.98
N ALA A 105 8.45 8.77 0.67
CA ALA A 105 8.28 9.88 -0.27
C ALA A 105 6.83 10.41 -0.28
N LEU A 106 5.85 9.52 -0.18
CA LEU A 106 4.43 9.90 -0.10
C LEU A 106 4.10 10.63 1.19
N SER A 107 4.63 10.16 2.33
CA SER A 107 4.51 10.83 3.63
C SER A 107 5.12 12.24 3.58
N LYS A 108 6.33 12.37 3.03
CA LYS A 108 6.94 13.70 2.83
C LYS A 108 6.06 14.59 1.97
N LYS A 109 5.59 14.10 0.84
CA LYS A 109 4.74 14.86 -0.10
C LYS A 109 3.42 15.30 0.54
N LYS A 110 2.84 14.46 1.42
CA LYS A 110 1.67 14.82 2.25
C LYS A 110 1.98 16.06 3.11
N TRP A 111 3.11 16.08 3.82
CA TRP A 111 3.50 17.24 4.64
C TRP A 111 3.71 18.48 3.79
N ASP A 112 4.33 18.36 2.61
CA ASP A 112 4.51 19.47 1.67
C ASP A 112 3.14 20.01 1.22
N TRP A 113 2.16 19.17 0.91
CA TRP A 113 0.79 19.56 0.56
C TRP A 113 0.03 20.19 1.71
N MET A 114 0.18 19.67 2.93
CA MET A 114 -0.42 20.25 4.14
C MET A 114 0.13 21.66 4.40
N SER A 115 1.44 21.83 4.26
CA SER A 115 2.09 23.14 4.38
C SER A 115 1.62 24.15 3.34
N ALA A 116 1.48 23.70 2.10
CA ALA A 116 0.98 24.51 0.98
C ALA A 116 -0.55 24.69 0.98
N LYS A 117 -1.29 24.10 1.92
CA LYS A 117 -2.78 24.03 1.94
C LYS A 117 -3.37 23.49 0.63
N ASN A 118 -2.68 22.57 -0.02
CA ASN A 118 -3.12 21.96 -1.28
C ASN A 118 -4.21 20.93 -1.02
N ALA A 119 -5.44 21.41 -0.79
CA ALA A 119 -6.61 20.62 -0.46
C ALA A 119 -6.94 19.58 -1.54
N ASP A 120 -6.74 19.92 -2.83
CA ASP A 120 -7.07 19.03 -3.95
C ASP A 120 -6.17 17.79 -3.94
N SER A 121 -4.86 17.97 -3.81
CA SER A 121 -3.92 16.83 -3.71
C SER A 121 -4.16 15.99 -2.47
N LEU A 122 -4.47 16.61 -1.34
CA LEU A 122 -4.79 15.91 -0.09
C LEU A 122 -6.10 15.12 -0.20
N SER A 123 -7.14 15.67 -0.84
CA SER A 123 -8.41 14.97 -1.08
C SER A 123 -8.22 13.72 -1.93
N ILE A 124 -7.30 13.75 -2.90
CA ILE A 124 -6.94 12.57 -3.71
C ILE A 124 -6.15 11.53 -2.88
N LEU A 125 -5.25 11.98 -2.01
CA LEU A 125 -4.44 11.10 -1.16
C LEU A 125 -5.27 10.43 -0.08
N PHE A 126 -6.18 11.17 0.57
CA PHE A 126 -6.98 10.67 1.68
C PHE A 126 -8.02 9.66 1.20
N ASN A 127 -8.04 8.49 1.84
CA ASN A 127 -9.10 7.51 1.65
C ASN A 127 -10.45 8.09 2.12
N ASP A 128 -11.56 7.70 1.51
CA ASP A 128 -12.89 8.21 1.90
C ASP A 128 -13.28 7.84 3.34
N LYS A 129 -12.66 6.79 3.89
CA LYS A 129 -12.82 6.35 5.29
C LYS A 129 -11.66 6.82 6.19
N CYS A 130 -10.85 7.78 5.73
CA CYS A 130 -9.71 8.26 6.50
C CYS A 130 -10.16 8.96 7.78
N GLU A 131 -9.46 8.66 8.88
CA GLU A 131 -9.68 9.32 10.17
C GLU A 131 -8.42 10.07 10.61
N PHE A 132 -8.63 11.24 11.18
CA PHE A 132 -7.60 12.12 11.71
C PHE A 132 -7.80 12.26 13.21
N VAL A 133 -6.80 11.81 13.98
CA VAL A 133 -6.81 11.86 15.45
C VAL A 133 -5.85 12.94 15.91
N HIS A 134 -6.42 14.03 16.40
CA HIS A 134 -5.69 15.19 16.95
C HIS A 134 -5.83 15.24 18.46
N MET A 135 -5.00 16.04 19.14
CA MET A 135 -5.13 16.25 20.58
C MET A 135 -6.50 16.79 20.99
N GLY A 136 -7.15 17.56 20.12
CA GLY A 136 -8.44 18.21 20.37
C GLY A 136 -9.66 17.49 19.85
N GLY A 137 -9.50 16.36 19.16
CA GLY A 137 -10.63 15.61 18.62
C GLY A 137 -10.28 14.71 17.44
N THR A 138 -11.29 13.96 16.98
CA THR A 138 -11.19 13.05 15.84
C THR A 138 -12.24 13.40 14.82
N TRP A 139 -11.88 13.34 13.53
CA TRP A 139 -12.79 13.60 12.43
C TRP A 139 -12.33 12.95 11.13
N GLY A 140 -13.26 12.86 10.17
CA GLY A 140 -13.02 12.26 8.87
C GLY A 140 -12.40 13.20 7.84
N LYS A 141 -12.23 12.67 6.63
CA LYS A 141 -11.58 13.29 5.46
C LYS A 141 -12.09 14.70 5.14
N ASP A 142 -13.39 14.86 4.93
CA ASP A 142 -13.97 16.12 4.42
C ASP A 142 -13.67 17.27 5.38
N ARG A 143 -13.85 17.01 6.69
CA ARG A 143 -13.56 18.02 7.70
C ARG A 143 -12.08 18.36 7.77
N GLU A 144 -11.17 17.40 7.62
CA GLU A 144 -9.73 17.67 7.61
C GLU A 144 -9.33 18.51 6.40
N VAL A 145 -9.86 18.18 5.22
CA VAL A 145 -9.62 18.95 3.99
C VAL A 145 -10.10 20.40 4.14
N ASP A 146 -11.31 20.60 4.72
CA ASP A 146 -11.86 21.95 4.96
C ASP A 146 -11.04 22.72 5.99
N ILE A 147 -10.60 22.09 7.07
CA ILE A 147 -9.74 22.67 8.11
C ILE A 147 -8.41 23.15 7.52
N ILE A 148 -7.77 22.34 6.66
CA ILE A 148 -6.51 22.69 6.01
C ILE A 148 -6.71 23.82 5.00
N LYS A 149 -7.74 23.70 4.15
CA LYS A 149 -8.09 24.69 3.13
C LYS A 149 -8.38 26.06 3.76
N GLY A 150 -9.18 26.07 4.81
CA GLY A 150 -9.53 27.29 5.56
C GLY A 150 -8.41 27.81 6.45
N GLY A 151 -7.39 26.99 6.73
CA GLY A 151 -6.23 27.36 7.55
C GLY A 151 -6.54 27.44 9.05
N PHE A 152 -7.64 26.83 9.54
CA PHE A 152 -7.91 26.72 10.97
C PHE A 152 -6.81 25.91 11.68
N ILE A 153 -6.34 24.83 11.03
CA ILE A 153 -5.06 24.18 11.32
C ILE A 153 -4.18 24.35 10.08
N TRP A 154 -3.08 25.06 10.22
CA TRP A 154 -2.09 25.16 9.17
C TRP A 154 -0.80 24.48 9.61
N TYR A 155 -0.46 23.39 8.99
CA TYR A 155 0.75 22.58 9.23
C TYR A 155 1.93 23.23 8.50
N LYS A 156 2.52 24.29 9.08
CA LYS A 156 3.59 25.07 8.44
C LYS A 156 4.81 24.24 8.08
N LYS A 157 5.25 23.39 9.02
CA LYS A 157 6.44 22.55 8.84
C LYS A 157 6.39 21.34 9.78
N ALA A 158 6.61 20.15 9.24
CA ALA A 158 6.93 18.95 10.00
C ALA A 158 8.44 18.67 9.87
N GLU A 159 9.20 18.87 10.94
CA GLU A 159 10.60 18.48 10.99
C GLU A 159 10.69 17.02 11.42
N VAL A 160 11.02 16.13 10.46
CA VAL A 160 11.05 14.69 10.68
C VAL A 160 12.46 14.25 11.07
N TYR A 161 12.63 13.76 12.28
CA TYR A 161 13.93 13.30 12.80
C TYR A 161 14.19 11.82 12.55
N SER A 162 13.13 11.01 12.61
CA SER A 162 13.21 9.59 12.25
C SER A 162 11.87 9.12 11.69
N SER A 163 11.94 8.12 10.81
CA SER A 163 10.76 7.52 10.24
C SER A 163 11.02 6.02 9.98
N SER A 164 10.08 5.19 10.39
CA SER A 164 10.08 3.76 10.09
C SER A 164 8.81 3.36 9.36
N VAL A 165 8.90 2.36 8.47
CA VAL A 165 7.76 1.83 7.72
C VAL A 165 7.67 0.33 7.94
N LYS A 166 6.47 -0.15 8.26
CA LYS A 166 6.16 -1.59 8.35
C LYS A 166 5.01 -1.93 7.43
N PHE A 167 5.10 -3.08 6.77
CA PHE A 167 4.06 -3.56 5.84
C PHE A 167 3.30 -4.74 6.42
N TYR A 168 1.98 -4.71 6.25
CA TYR A 168 1.05 -5.78 6.64
C TYR A 168 0.08 -6.00 5.47
N GLY A 169 0.42 -6.92 4.58
CA GLY A 169 -0.36 -7.14 3.35
C GLY A 169 -0.38 -5.89 2.45
N ASN A 170 -1.58 -5.35 2.23
CA ASN A 170 -1.79 -4.12 1.46
C ASN A 170 -1.73 -2.84 2.30
N THR A 171 -1.28 -2.93 3.56
CA THR A 171 -1.22 -1.80 4.49
C THR A 171 0.22 -1.48 4.85
N ALA A 172 0.56 -0.20 4.85
CA ALA A 172 1.83 0.32 5.35
C ALA A 172 1.56 1.23 6.55
N ILE A 173 2.29 1.01 7.65
CA ILE A 173 2.26 1.85 8.84
C ILE A 173 3.57 2.61 8.92
N VAL A 174 3.47 3.94 8.97
CA VAL A 174 4.61 4.85 9.16
C VAL A 174 4.56 5.39 10.58
N LEU A 175 5.68 5.33 11.28
CA LEU A 175 5.89 6.02 12.55
C LEU A 175 7.00 7.04 12.37
N SER A 176 6.70 8.31 12.66
CA SER A 176 7.65 9.41 12.52
C SER A 176 7.74 10.23 13.81
N ASP A 177 8.95 10.40 14.33
CA ASP A 177 9.26 11.36 15.41
C ASP A 177 9.48 12.75 14.75
N ILE A 178 8.61 13.69 15.08
CA ILE A 178 8.63 15.03 14.47
C ILE A 178 8.52 16.14 15.52
N ASP A 179 9.01 17.33 15.17
CA ASP A 179 8.51 18.59 15.72
C ASP A 179 7.60 19.23 14.67
N LEU A 180 6.36 19.52 15.06
CA LEU A 180 5.37 20.14 14.17
C LEU A 180 5.21 21.60 14.51
N VAL A 181 5.54 22.47 13.53
CA VAL A 181 5.24 23.90 13.57
C VAL A 181 3.89 24.11 12.88
N ALA A 182 2.92 24.63 13.57
CA ALA A 182 1.56 24.81 13.08
C ALA A 182 0.95 26.14 13.55
N VAL A 183 -0.13 26.56 12.90
CA VAL A 183 -1.09 27.52 13.43
C VAL A 183 -2.38 26.78 13.73
N VAL A 184 -2.95 26.99 14.90
CA VAL A 184 -4.22 26.37 15.33
C VAL A 184 -5.14 27.47 15.85
N GLY A 185 -6.27 27.69 15.19
CA GLY A 185 -7.21 28.76 15.55
C GLY A 185 -6.55 30.14 15.59
N GLY A 186 -5.63 30.42 14.67
CA GLY A 186 -4.91 31.68 14.55
C GLY A 186 -3.71 31.85 15.50
N LYS A 187 -3.36 30.84 16.31
CA LYS A 187 -2.22 30.87 17.25
C LYS A 187 -1.11 29.95 16.81
N ASP A 188 0.13 30.41 16.85
CA ASP A 188 1.30 29.57 16.62
C ASP A 188 1.41 28.47 17.70
N ALA A 189 1.71 27.27 17.25
CA ALA A 189 1.90 26.10 18.09
C ALA A 189 3.09 25.27 17.59
N ILE A 190 3.96 24.86 18.49
CA ILE A 190 5.07 23.93 18.17
C ILE A 190 5.00 22.79 19.17
N ASN A 191 4.85 21.58 18.68
CA ASN A 191 4.73 20.39 19.53
C ASN A 191 5.56 19.23 18.99
N PRO A 192 6.18 18.43 19.88
CA PRO A 192 6.81 17.17 19.50
C PRO A 192 5.77 16.05 19.41
N PHE A 193 5.76 15.32 18.31
CA PHE A 193 4.83 14.21 18.11
C PHE A 193 5.53 12.93 17.66
N MET A 194 5.00 11.79 18.09
CA MET A 194 5.05 10.56 17.32
C MET A 194 3.81 10.54 16.43
N VAL A 195 4.02 10.64 15.12
CA VAL A 195 2.94 10.59 14.15
C VAL A 195 2.82 9.18 13.61
N THR A 196 1.61 8.63 13.64
CA THR A 196 1.26 7.36 12.99
C THR A 196 0.46 7.65 11.74
N GLU A 197 0.96 7.18 10.60
CA GLU A 197 0.28 7.22 9.32
C GLU A 197 -0.02 5.79 8.88
N VAL A 198 -1.27 5.51 8.52
CA VAL A 198 -1.68 4.22 7.95
C VAL A 198 -2.04 4.42 6.49
N TYR A 199 -1.28 3.82 5.61
CA TYR A 199 -1.54 3.82 4.16
C TYR A 199 -2.11 2.47 3.75
N VAL A 200 -3.13 2.49 2.89
CA VAL A 200 -3.75 1.29 2.31
C VAL A 200 -3.55 1.31 0.80
N ASN A 201 -3.08 0.21 0.23
CA ASN A 201 -2.95 0.05 -1.21
C ASN A 201 -4.29 -0.42 -1.80
N GLU A 202 -4.92 0.44 -2.60
CA GLU A 202 -6.17 0.16 -3.29
C GLU A 202 -5.93 0.17 -4.81
N GLY A 203 -5.88 -1.04 -5.38
CA GLY A 203 -5.71 -1.19 -6.82
C GLY A 203 -4.42 -0.63 -7.39
N GLY A 204 -3.32 -0.70 -6.62
CA GLY A 204 -2.00 -0.19 -7.00
C GLY A 204 -1.73 1.25 -6.57
N SER A 205 -2.70 1.94 -5.98
CA SER A 205 -2.55 3.30 -5.45
C SER A 205 -2.57 3.31 -3.92
N TRP A 206 -1.60 3.96 -3.30
CA TRP A 206 -1.55 4.14 -1.86
C TRP A 206 -2.42 5.32 -1.43
N LYS A 207 -3.34 5.08 -0.48
CA LYS A 207 -4.22 6.08 0.11
C LYS A 207 -3.96 6.16 1.61
N LEU A 208 -4.01 7.37 2.19
CA LEU A 208 -3.94 7.54 3.64
C LEU A 208 -5.28 7.14 4.26
N GLY A 209 -5.28 6.14 5.14
CA GLY A 209 -6.45 5.66 5.87
C GLY A 209 -6.54 6.19 7.30
N GLN A 210 -5.42 6.62 7.89
CA GLN A 210 -5.41 7.23 9.22
C GLN A 210 -4.18 8.11 9.42
N LEU A 211 -4.37 9.21 10.15
CA LEU A 211 -3.30 10.07 10.65
C LEU A 211 -3.53 10.34 12.15
N THR A 212 -2.58 9.98 12.99
CA THR A 212 -2.70 10.15 14.45
C THR A 212 -1.50 10.89 15.02
N PHE A 213 -1.77 11.89 15.85
CA PHE A 213 -0.77 12.69 16.55
C PHE A 213 -0.70 12.28 18.03
N SER A 214 0.39 11.62 18.42
CA SER A 214 0.67 11.30 19.84
C SER A 214 1.73 12.28 20.37
N HIS A 215 1.32 13.16 21.28
CA HIS A 215 2.24 14.13 21.87
C HIS A 215 3.35 13.42 22.67
N LEU A 216 4.61 13.83 22.43
CA LEU A 216 5.77 13.27 23.12
C LEU A 216 6.15 14.13 24.34
N ALA A 217 6.54 13.46 25.42
CA ALA A 217 7.03 14.13 26.65
C ALA A 217 8.47 14.68 26.52
N ARG A 218 9.14 14.47 25.38
CA ARG A 218 10.48 14.99 25.12
C ARG A 218 10.47 16.49 24.83
N PRO A 219 11.58 17.22 25.06
CA PRO A 219 11.71 18.59 24.62
C PRO A 219 11.70 18.70 23.08
N LEU A 220 11.43 19.90 22.56
CA LEU A 220 11.61 20.23 21.14
C LEU A 220 13.08 20.05 20.74
N LYS A 221 13.30 19.54 19.55
CA LYS A 221 14.63 19.40 18.92
C LYS A 221 14.92 20.56 17.96
N LEU A 222 13.89 21.29 17.51
CA LEU A 222 14.08 22.53 16.74
C LEU A 222 14.83 23.56 17.61
N PRO A 223 15.82 24.29 17.04
CA PRO A 223 16.42 25.43 17.73
C PRO A 223 15.32 26.47 18.03
N LYS A 224 15.41 27.09 19.22
CA LYS A 224 14.51 28.17 19.64
C LYS A 224 14.71 29.40 18.78
#